data_59c71373f868029f32b0c074b49d6714
#
_entry.id   59c71373f868029f32b0c074b49d6714
#
_cell.length_a   1.000
_cell.length_b   1.000
_cell.length_c   1.000
_cell.angle_alpha   90.00
_cell.angle_beta   90.00
_cell.angle_gamma   90.00
#
_symmetry.space_group_name_H-M   'P 1'
#
loop_
_entity.id
_entity.type
_entity.pdbx_description
1 polymer ?
#
loop_
_entity_poly.entity_id
_entity_poly.type
_entity_poly.pdbx_seq_one_letter_code
_entity_poly.pdbx_strand_id
1 'polypeptide(L)'
;MTNSFFKYLFLYFIVIFVFVFFITFCTVLPTSEFVWPLPDYTYISSPFGYRSSPTSGASSYHSGIDIPAPEGTPILAICSGEVTFASWGAGGGYTIVVENNDIKVSYCHVSPIYTVSRYDIVHAGDVISTVGPKNVYGIENNPYKDSFGNPTNGATTGCHLHLAIKINGKRVNPLDYLSIP
;
A
#
# COMPACT_ATOMS: atom_id res chain seq x y z
N MET A 1 -9.37 42.48 -47.06
CA MET A 1 -9.42 42.50 -45.57
C MET A 1 -10.11 41.28 -44.94
N THR A 2 -10.79 40.43 -45.67
CA THR A 2 -11.59 39.30 -45.18
C THR A 2 -10.77 38.04 -44.82
N ASN A 3 -9.58 37.85 -45.42
CA ASN A 3 -8.81 36.61 -45.25
C ASN A 3 -8.08 36.50 -43.87
N SER A 4 -7.77 37.63 -43.23
CA SER A 4 -7.06 37.64 -41.94
C SER A 4 -8.00 37.27 -40.80
N PHE A 5 -9.23 37.78 -40.79
CA PHE A 5 -10.23 37.53 -39.75
C PHE A 5 -10.58 36.03 -39.66
N PHE A 6 -10.81 35.36 -40.79
CA PHE A 6 -11.12 33.93 -40.84
C PHE A 6 -9.93 33.08 -40.37
N LYS A 7 -8.69 33.46 -40.65
CA LYS A 7 -7.48 32.78 -40.15
C LYS A 7 -7.40 32.83 -38.63
N TYR A 8 -7.62 33.99 -38.00
CA TYR A 8 -7.57 34.12 -36.53
C TYR A 8 -8.75 33.42 -35.87
N LEU A 9 -9.93 33.45 -36.46
CA LEU A 9 -11.10 32.74 -35.96
C LEU A 9 -10.87 31.22 -36.01
N PHE A 10 -10.30 30.68 -37.06
CA PHE A 10 -9.98 29.26 -37.21
C PHE A 10 -8.90 28.83 -36.18
N LEU A 11 -7.85 29.63 -36.00
CA LEU A 11 -6.82 29.39 -35.00
C LEU A 11 -7.37 29.38 -33.56
N TYR A 12 -8.30 30.30 -33.29
CA TYR A 12 -8.98 30.37 -31.97
C TYR A 12 -9.81 29.11 -31.71
N PHE A 13 -10.56 28.60 -32.68
CA PHE A 13 -11.29 27.34 -32.51
C PHE A 13 -10.39 26.13 -32.36
N ILE A 14 -9.23 26.07 -33.02
CA ILE A 14 -8.25 24.99 -32.84
C ILE A 14 -7.67 25.04 -31.41
N VAL A 15 -7.29 26.22 -30.93
CA VAL A 15 -6.74 26.37 -29.58
C VAL A 15 -7.77 25.98 -28.53
N ILE A 16 -9.04 26.41 -28.67
CA ILE A 16 -10.11 26.01 -27.74
C ILE A 16 -10.35 24.51 -27.84
N PHE A 17 -10.40 23.91 -29.02
CA PHE A 17 -10.62 22.48 -29.17
C PHE A 17 -9.50 21.66 -28.58
N VAL A 18 -8.23 22.04 -28.77
CA VAL A 18 -7.07 21.40 -28.13
C VAL A 18 -7.13 21.58 -26.62
N PHE A 19 -7.48 22.75 -26.10
CA PHE A 19 -7.57 23.01 -24.67
C PHE A 19 -8.72 22.22 -24.01
N VAL A 20 -9.90 22.18 -24.64
CA VAL A 20 -11.05 21.40 -24.18
C VAL A 20 -10.73 19.89 -24.25
N PHE A 21 -10.06 19.43 -25.32
CA PHE A 21 -9.63 18.05 -25.46
C PHE A 21 -8.60 17.66 -24.38
N PHE A 22 -7.67 18.56 -24.05
CA PHE A 22 -6.71 18.36 -22.96
C PHE A 22 -7.39 18.32 -21.58
N ILE A 23 -8.37 19.19 -21.32
CA ILE A 23 -9.13 19.19 -20.06
C ILE A 23 -9.99 17.93 -19.94
N THR A 24 -10.66 17.49 -21.00
CA THR A 24 -11.47 16.25 -20.96
C THR A 24 -10.62 14.98 -20.87
N PHE A 25 -9.39 14.99 -21.37
CA PHE A 25 -8.48 13.85 -21.20
C PHE A 25 -7.81 13.80 -19.83
N CYS A 26 -7.74 14.94 -19.10
CA CYS A 26 -7.10 15.04 -17.79
C CYS A 26 -8.04 14.72 -16.60
N THR A 27 -9.34 14.45 -16.83
CA THR A 27 -10.34 14.30 -15.74
C THR A 27 -10.91 12.90 -15.56
N VAL A 28 -10.44 11.90 -16.29
CA VAL A 28 -10.72 10.50 -15.96
C VAL A 28 -9.47 9.88 -15.37
N LEU A 29 -9.14 10.31 -14.15
CA LEU A 29 -8.38 9.41 -13.28
C LEU A 29 -9.33 8.24 -12.99
N PRO A 30 -8.96 6.99 -13.31
CA PRO A 30 -9.74 5.85 -12.86
C PRO A 30 -9.83 5.99 -11.33
N THR A 31 -11.04 5.94 -10.79
CA THR A 31 -11.22 5.64 -9.37
C THR A 31 -10.34 4.43 -9.13
N SER A 32 -9.30 4.56 -8.32
CA SER A 32 -8.38 3.46 -8.03
C SER A 32 -9.20 2.38 -7.36
N GLU A 33 -9.65 1.41 -8.17
CA GLU A 33 -10.29 0.21 -7.64
C GLU A 33 -9.20 -0.48 -6.83
N PHE A 34 -9.37 -0.54 -5.52
CA PHE A 34 -8.45 -1.24 -4.67
C PHE A 34 -8.51 -2.73 -5.01
N VAL A 35 -7.36 -3.34 -5.21
CA VAL A 35 -7.24 -4.79 -5.45
C VAL A 35 -6.87 -5.52 -4.16
N TRP A 36 -7.28 -6.78 -4.04
CA TRP A 36 -6.91 -7.61 -2.90
C TRP A 36 -5.41 -7.94 -2.93
N PRO A 37 -4.67 -7.80 -1.81
CA PRO A 37 -3.20 -7.89 -1.82
C PRO A 37 -2.66 -9.32 -1.94
N LEU A 38 -3.43 -10.35 -1.56
CA LEU A 38 -3.02 -11.75 -1.52
C LEU A 38 -4.12 -12.63 -2.15
N PRO A 39 -4.18 -12.78 -3.49
CA PRO A 39 -5.31 -13.37 -4.21
C PRO A 39 -5.76 -14.74 -3.68
N ASP A 40 -4.81 -15.60 -3.26
CA ASP A 40 -5.09 -16.96 -2.79
C ASP A 40 -5.34 -17.05 -1.27
N TYR A 41 -5.30 -15.93 -0.54
CA TYR A 41 -5.40 -15.88 0.93
C TYR A 41 -6.43 -14.83 1.34
N THR A 42 -7.59 -15.30 1.79
CA THR A 42 -8.77 -14.45 2.09
C THR A 42 -9.17 -14.46 3.56
N TYR A 43 -8.56 -15.34 4.36
CA TYR A 43 -8.84 -15.42 5.79
C TYR A 43 -8.22 -14.24 6.54
N ILE A 44 -9.00 -13.58 7.40
CA ILE A 44 -8.55 -12.51 8.30
C ILE A 44 -8.38 -13.09 9.69
N SER A 45 -7.13 -13.19 10.15
CA SER A 45 -6.83 -13.69 11.51
C SER A 45 -7.02 -12.64 12.59
N SER A 46 -6.91 -11.35 12.21
CA SER A 46 -7.11 -10.25 13.12
C SER A 46 -7.71 -9.04 12.39
N PRO A 47 -8.95 -8.65 12.72
CA PRO A 47 -9.63 -7.52 12.10
C PRO A 47 -9.11 -6.18 12.64
N PHE A 48 -9.46 -5.10 11.93
CA PHE A 48 -9.26 -3.72 12.36
C PHE A 48 -10.06 -3.41 13.63
N GLY A 49 -9.47 -2.62 14.54
CA GLY A 49 -10.14 -2.13 15.74
C GLY A 49 -9.52 -2.63 17.05
N TYR A 50 -10.27 -2.56 18.13
CA TYR A 50 -9.79 -2.96 19.47
C TYR A 50 -9.70 -4.48 19.59
N ARG A 51 -8.57 -4.96 20.18
CA ARG A 51 -8.31 -6.36 20.42
C ARG A 51 -7.38 -6.53 21.66
N SER A 52 -7.28 -7.73 22.20
CA SER A 52 -6.18 -8.08 23.09
C SER A 52 -4.86 -8.06 22.31
N SER A 53 -3.79 -7.50 22.90
CA SER A 53 -2.47 -7.49 22.28
C SER A 53 -1.97 -8.93 22.06
N PRO A 54 -1.68 -9.36 20.82
CA PRO A 54 -1.30 -10.76 20.53
C PRO A 54 0.12 -11.10 20.97
N THR A 55 0.99 -10.10 21.13
CA THR A 55 2.40 -10.28 21.57
C THR A 55 2.92 -8.98 22.17
N SER A 56 4.05 -9.07 22.88
CA SER A 56 4.73 -7.89 23.42
C SER A 56 5.10 -6.92 22.31
N GLY A 57 4.81 -5.62 22.52
CA GLY A 57 5.03 -4.55 21.54
C GLY A 57 3.93 -4.39 20.49
N ALA A 58 2.96 -5.31 20.42
CA ALA A 58 1.77 -5.12 19.59
C ALA A 58 0.73 -4.23 20.29
N SER A 59 0.02 -3.43 19.52
CA SER A 59 -1.05 -2.54 20.02
C SER A 59 -2.33 -3.32 20.33
N SER A 60 -3.06 -2.86 21.38
CA SER A 60 -4.44 -3.25 21.62
C SER A 60 -5.45 -2.59 20.67
N TYR A 61 -5.03 -1.60 19.91
CA TYR A 61 -5.80 -1.07 18.77
C TYR A 61 -5.12 -1.47 17.47
N HIS A 62 -5.76 -2.35 16.70
CA HIS A 62 -5.27 -2.85 15.43
C HIS A 62 -5.58 -1.85 14.32
N SER A 63 -4.54 -1.27 13.72
CA SER A 63 -4.67 -0.19 12.74
C SER A 63 -4.86 -0.68 11.29
N GLY A 64 -5.02 -1.97 11.09
CA GLY A 64 -5.17 -2.64 9.81
C GLY A 64 -5.84 -3.99 9.94
N ILE A 65 -5.60 -4.88 9.00
CA ILE A 65 -6.01 -6.29 9.04
C ILE A 65 -4.80 -7.18 8.90
N ASP A 66 -4.84 -8.37 9.52
CA ASP A 66 -3.79 -9.39 9.37
C ASP A 66 -4.31 -10.54 8.51
N ILE A 67 -3.62 -10.82 7.41
CA ILE A 67 -3.92 -11.88 6.43
C ILE A 67 -2.80 -12.93 6.49
N PRO A 68 -3.00 -14.07 7.15
CA PRO A 68 -2.01 -15.14 7.21
C PRO A 68 -1.73 -15.71 5.83
N ALA A 69 -0.46 -15.85 5.51
CA ALA A 69 0.01 -16.52 4.30
C ALA A 69 1.43 -17.04 4.53
N PRO A 70 1.88 -18.10 3.83
CA PRO A 70 3.24 -18.60 3.93
C PRO A 70 4.28 -17.53 3.56
N GLU A 71 5.47 -17.63 4.16
CA GLU A 71 6.63 -16.86 3.73
C GLU A 71 6.86 -17.05 2.23
N GLY A 72 7.20 -15.96 1.54
CA GLY A 72 7.43 -15.97 0.10
C GLY A 72 6.17 -15.76 -0.76
N THR A 73 4.96 -15.73 -0.17
CA THR A 73 3.73 -15.41 -0.92
C THR A 73 3.80 -14.02 -1.51
N PRO A 74 3.60 -13.82 -2.83
CA PRO A 74 3.61 -12.50 -3.45
C PRO A 74 2.57 -11.56 -2.85
N ILE A 75 2.96 -10.29 -2.64
CA ILE A 75 2.11 -9.22 -2.16
C ILE A 75 1.90 -8.22 -3.30
N LEU A 76 0.64 -7.94 -3.62
CA LEU A 76 0.25 -6.97 -4.63
C LEU A 76 0.03 -5.59 -4.02
N ALA A 77 0.43 -4.54 -4.76
CA ALA A 77 0.02 -3.18 -4.44
C ALA A 77 -1.50 -3.07 -4.57
N ILE A 78 -2.19 -2.68 -3.49
CA ILE A 78 -3.66 -2.55 -3.52
C ILE A 78 -4.14 -1.34 -4.33
N CYS A 79 -3.27 -0.34 -4.53
CA CYS A 79 -3.54 0.86 -5.33
C CYS A 79 -2.25 1.32 -6.01
N SER A 80 -2.42 2.11 -7.08
CA SER A 80 -1.29 2.80 -7.71
C SER A 80 -0.78 3.92 -6.82
N GLY A 81 0.52 4.21 -6.87
CA GLY A 81 1.14 5.30 -6.09
C GLY A 81 2.65 5.26 -6.11
N GLU A 82 3.26 6.13 -5.31
CA GLU A 82 4.70 6.19 -5.09
C GLU A 82 5.09 5.40 -3.84
N VAL A 83 6.17 4.62 -3.92
CA VAL A 83 6.78 3.99 -2.75
C VAL A 83 7.51 5.05 -1.93
N THR A 84 6.94 5.46 -0.81
CA THR A 84 7.53 6.49 0.06
C THR A 84 8.44 5.91 1.14
N PHE A 85 8.32 4.62 1.42
CA PHE A 85 9.11 3.89 2.40
C PHE A 85 9.29 2.44 2.00
N ALA A 86 10.51 1.91 2.09
CA ALA A 86 10.85 0.50 1.93
C ALA A 86 12.06 0.20 2.84
N SER A 87 11.81 -0.18 4.10
CA SER A 87 12.86 -0.41 5.10
C SER A 87 12.29 -1.06 6.37
N TRP A 88 13.11 -1.16 7.41
CA TRP A 88 12.69 -1.57 8.74
C TRP A 88 11.78 -0.50 9.40
N GLY A 89 10.55 -0.87 9.74
CA GLY A 89 9.48 -0.02 10.28
C GLY A 89 9.13 -0.34 11.75
N ALA A 90 10.11 -0.64 12.59
CA ALA A 90 9.90 -0.95 14.01
C ALA A 90 8.83 -2.04 14.23
N GLY A 91 7.66 -1.73 14.83
CA GLY A 91 6.60 -2.70 15.09
C GLY A 91 6.04 -3.38 13.84
N GLY A 92 6.12 -2.73 12.69
CA GLY A 92 5.74 -3.30 11.39
C GLY A 92 6.79 -4.25 10.80
N GLY A 93 7.99 -4.34 11.41
CA GLY A 93 9.08 -5.10 10.82
C GLY A 93 9.53 -4.51 9.48
N TYR A 94 9.95 -5.33 8.55
CA TYR A 94 10.17 -4.88 7.19
C TYR A 94 8.86 -4.41 6.58
N THR A 95 8.85 -3.18 6.08
CA THR A 95 7.63 -2.46 5.71
C THR A 95 7.81 -1.75 4.37
N ILE A 96 6.79 -1.81 3.54
CA ILE A 96 6.63 -0.97 2.35
C ILE A 96 5.46 -0.04 2.58
N VAL A 97 5.60 1.23 2.16
CA VAL A 97 4.52 2.20 2.16
C VAL A 97 4.34 2.75 0.76
N VAL A 98 3.12 2.68 0.25
CA VAL A 98 2.71 3.29 -1.02
C VAL A 98 1.76 4.43 -0.72
N GLU A 99 2.01 5.60 -1.31
CA GLU A 99 1.18 6.79 -1.14
C GLU A 99 0.66 7.31 -2.49
N ASN A 100 -0.58 7.74 -2.50
CA ASN A 100 -1.22 8.39 -3.65
C ASN A 100 -2.17 9.47 -3.13
N ASN A 101 -1.81 10.73 -3.30
CA ASN A 101 -2.55 11.87 -2.74
C ASN A 101 -2.80 11.67 -1.22
N ASP A 102 -4.08 11.57 -0.84
CA ASP A 102 -4.50 11.42 0.56
C ASP A 102 -4.50 9.96 1.04
N ILE A 103 -4.17 9.01 0.19
CA ILE A 103 -4.16 7.58 0.50
C ILE A 103 -2.74 7.17 0.87
N LYS A 104 -2.60 6.50 2.01
CA LYS A 104 -1.36 5.89 2.46
C LYS A 104 -1.62 4.44 2.85
N VAL A 105 -0.95 3.51 2.16
CA VAL A 105 -1.04 2.08 2.41
C VAL A 105 0.27 1.57 2.98
N SER A 106 0.20 0.84 4.10
CA SER A 106 1.36 0.21 4.72
C SER A 106 1.22 -1.31 4.65
N TYR A 107 2.24 -1.95 4.08
CA TYR A 107 2.41 -3.40 3.99
C TYR A 107 3.51 -3.79 4.96
N CYS A 108 3.16 -4.43 6.08
CA CYS A 108 4.09 -4.76 7.15
C CYS A 108 4.39 -6.26 7.21
N HIS A 109 5.48 -6.60 7.89
CA HIS A 109 6.00 -7.97 8.02
C HIS A 109 6.36 -8.60 6.67
N VAL A 110 6.74 -7.76 5.70
CA VAL A 110 7.16 -8.20 4.36
C VAL A 110 8.58 -8.80 4.40
N SER A 111 8.98 -9.42 3.30
CA SER A 111 10.35 -9.93 3.11
C SER A 111 11.39 -8.81 3.25
N PRO A 112 12.58 -9.08 3.81
CA PRO A 112 13.71 -8.15 3.76
C PRO A 112 14.24 -7.92 2.33
N ILE A 113 13.84 -8.76 1.37
CA ILE A 113 14.20 -8.63 -0.04
C ILE A 113 13.06 -7.93 -0.75
N TYR A 114 13.22 -6.65 -1.04
CA TYR A 114 12.22 -5.84 -1.71
C TYR A 114 12.32 -6.00 -3.24
N THR A 115 11.16 -6.01 -3.91
CA THR A 115 11.08 -5.91 -5.38
C THR A 115 10.97 -4.47 -5.86
N VAL A 116 10.74 -3.53 -4.93
CA VAL A 116 10.61 -2.09 -5.18
C VAL A 116 11.51 -1.29 -4.26
N SER A 117 11.84 -0.09 -4.67
CA SER A 117 12.66 0.89 -3.96
C SER A 117 11.87 2.16 -3.67
N ARG A 118 12.33 2.94 -2.70
CA ARG A 118 11.75 4.27 -2.44
C ARG A 118 11.81 5.13 -3.70
N TYR A 119 10.71 5.82 -3.98
CA TYR A 119 10.43 6.65 -5.17
C TYR A 119 10.00 5.89 -6.42
N ASP A 120 9.94 4.56 -6.40
CA ASP A 120 9.33 3.81 -7.50
C ASP A 120 7.82 4.12 -7.58
N ILE A 121 7.32 4.20 -8.80
CA ILE A 121 5.89 4.26 -9.07
C ILE A 121 5.39 2.86 -9.31
N VAL A 122 4.36 2.46 -8.58
CA VAL A 122 3.70 1.16 -8.71
C VAL A 122 2.26 1.33 -9.13
N HIS A 123 1.72 0.32 -9.83
CA HIS A 123 0.31 0.27 -10.22
C HIS A 123 -0.43 -0.76 -9.36
N ALA A 124 -1.74 -0.58 -9.20
CA ALA A 124 -2.58 -1.57 -8.54
C ALA A 124 -2.39 -2.94 -9.22
N GLY A 125 -2.13 -3.98 -8.43
CA GLY A 125 -1.83 -5.33 -8.91
C GLY A 125 -0.36 -5.64 -9.16
N ASP A 126 0.55 -4.68 -9.12
CA ASP A 126 1.99 -4.95 -9.23
C ASP A 126 2.49 -5.72 -7.99
N VAL A 127 3.37 -6.69 -8.20
CA VAL A 127 4.06 -7.38 -7.09
C VAL A 127 5.12 -6.46 -6.50
N ILE A 128 4.92 -6.04 -5.24
CA ILE A 128 5.83 -5.10 -4.54
C ILE A 128 6.77 -5.78 -3.55
N SER A 129 6.44 -6.98 -3.08
CA SER A 129 7.25 -7.80 -2.17
C SER A 129 6.63 -9.18 -2.04
N THR A 130 7.11 -9.92 -1.03
CA THR A 130 6.50 -11.16 -0.56
C THR A 130 6.24 -11.11 0.94
N VAL A 131 5.38 -11.97 1.45
CA VAL A 131 5.21 -12.19 2.90
C VAL A 131 6.55 -12.60 3.50
N GLY A 132 6.96 -11.91 4.55
CA GLY A 132 8.26 -12.12 5.18
C GLY A 132 8.29 -13.28 6.16
N PRO A 133 9.51 -13.67 6.57
CA PRO A 133 9.70 -14.66 7.63
C PRO A 133 9.20 -14.12 8.97
N LYS A 134 8.76 -15.03 9.85
CA LYS A 134 8.46 -14.71 11.25
C LYS A 134 9.70 -14.13 11.96
N ASN A 135 10.85 -14.79 11.80
CA ASN A 135 12.08 -14.43 12.49
C ASN A 135 13.05 -13.73 11.53
N VAL A 136 13.66 -12.64 12.00
CA VAL A 136 14.67 -11.87 11.26
C VAL A 136 15.87 -11.58 12.14
N TYR A 137 17.06 -11.70 11.59
CA TYR A 137 18.32 -11.51 12.31
C TYR A 137 19.09 -10.32 11.72
N GLY A 138 20.07 -9.81 12.49
CA GLY A 138 20.92 -8.71 12.02
C GLY A 138 20.32 -7.31 12.15
N ILE A 139 19.12 -7.18 12.73
CA ILE A 139 18.54 -5.86 13.05
C ILE A 139 19.05 -5.44 14.44
N GLU A 140 19.88 -4.41 14.44
CA GLU A 140 20.44 -3.86 15.66
C GLU A 140 19.33 -3.39 16.61
N ASN A 141 19.44 -3.76 17.89
CA ASN A 141 18.48 -3.39 18.94
C ASN A 141 17.02 -3.75 18.64
N ASN A 142 16.75 -4.82 17.84
CA ASN A 142 15.40 -5.31 17.62
C ASN A 142 14.75 -5.74 18.97
N PRO A 143 13.72 -5.00 19.45
CA PRO A 143 13.09 -5.32 20.74
C PRO A 143 12.04 -6.43 20.62
N TYR A 144 11.63 -6.78 19.38
CA TYR A 144 10.56 -7.75 19.13
C TYR A 144 11.13 -9.15 19.12
N LYS A 145 10.57 -10.03 19.97
CA LYS A 145 11.02 -11.41 20.12
C LYS A 145 9.83 -12.35 20.32
N ASP A 146 10.00 -13.57 19.86
CA ASP A 146 9.04 -14.63 20.16
C ASP A 146 9.24 -15.18 21.59
N SER A 147 8.39 -16.14 22.00
CA SER A 147 8.44 -16.78 23.32
C SER A 147 9.73 -17.54 23.59
N PHE A 148 10.53 -17.83 22.58
CA PHE A 148 11.83 -18.51 22.68
C PHE A 148 13.01 -17.50 22.68
N GLY A 149 12.72 -16.20 22.58
CA GLY A 149 13.72 -15.14 22.53
C GLY A 149 14.31 -14.88 21.14
N ASN A 150 13.82 -15.54 20.09
CA ASN A 150 14.27 -15.28 18.73
C ASN A 150 13.73 -13.93 18.23
N PRO A 151 14.56 -13.12 17.56
CA PRO A 151 14.13 -11.83 17.04
C PRO A 151 13.10 -12.04 15.92
N THR A 152 12.01 -11.25 15.98
CA THR A 152 10.91 -11.33 15.02
C THR A 152 10.90 -10.17 14.04
N ASN A 153 10.17 -10.34 12.92
CA ASN A 153 9.97 -9.33 11.90
C ASN A 153 8.94 -8.30 12.38
N GLY A 154 9.34 -7.44 13.34
CA GLY A 154 8.43 -6.57 14.07
C GLY A 154 7.58 -7.32 15.09
N ALA A 155 6.46 -6.73 15.51
CA ALA A 155 5.55 -7.29 16.50
C ALA A 155 4.62 -8.35 15.88
N THR A 156 5.18 -9.49 15.52
CA THR A 156 4.46 -10.61 14.86
C THR A 156 4.55 -11.91 15.65
N THR A 157 3.52 -12.75 15.51
CA THR A 157 3.48 -14.13 16.05
C THR A 157 3.71 -15.19 14.97
N GLY A 158 3.68 -14.83 13.69
CA GLY A 158 3.84 -15.76 12.56
C GLY A 158 3.86 -15.05 11.22
N CYS A 159 4.02 -15.79 10.14
CA CYS A 159 4.02 -15.25 8.79
C CYS A 159 2.60 -14.77 8.42
N HIS A 160 2.48 -13.49 8.05
CA HIS A 160 1.24 -12.85 7.57
C HIS A 160 1.57 -11.50 6.94
N LEU A 161 0.65 -10.97 6.16
CA LEU A 161 0.63 -9.57 5.78
C LEU A 161 -0.21 -8.80 6.79
N HIS A 162 0.38 -7.78 7.45
CA HIS A 162 -0.40 -6.72 8.09
C HIS A 162 -0.59 -5.58 7.09
N LEU A 163 -1.86 -5.33 6.71
CA LEU A 163 -2.25 -4.28 5.77
C LEU A 163 -2.98 -3.16 6.49
N ALA A 164 -2.46 -1.94 6.42
CA ALA A 164 -3.09 -0.77 7.02
C ALA A 164 -3.30 0.35 5.99
N ILE A 165 -4.46 0.98 6.05
CA ILE A 165 -4.83 2.10 5.16
C ILE A 165 -5.08 3.35 6.00
N LYS A 166 -4.57 4.49 5.51
CA LYS A 166 -4.97 5.83 5.95
C LYS A 166 -5.54 6.60 4.78
N ILE A 167 -6.61 7.34 5.02
CA ILE A 167 -7.21 8.27 4.07
C ILE A 167 -7.34 9.63 4.78
N ASN A 168 -6.83 10.68 4.17
CA ASN A 168 -6.76 12.02 4.78
C ASN A 168 -6.12 11.98 6.19
N GLY A 169 -5.05 11.18 6.35
CA GLY A 169 -4.32 11.00 7.60
C GLY A 169 -5.01 10.15 8.68
N LYS A 170 -6.26 9.73 8.47
CA LYS A 170 -7.04 8.90 9.40
C LYS A 170 -6.92 7.42 9.05
N ARG A 171 -6.73 6.57 10.07
CA ARG A 171 -6.79 5.12 9.93
C ARG A 171 -8.21 4.69 9.61
N VAL A 172 -8.37 3.83 8.61
CA VAL A 172 -9.65 3.28 8.18
C VAL A 172 -9.58 1.75 8.18
N ASN A 173 -10.74 1.10 8.31
CA ASN A 173 -10.80 -0.35 8.17
C ASN A 173 -10.58 -0.73 6.69
N PRO A 174 -9.55 -1.52 6.35
CA PRO A 174 -9.28 -1.90 4.96
C PRO A 174 -10.45 -2.61 4.27
N LEU A 175 -11.27 -3.36 5.03
CA LEU A 175 -12.42 -4.08 4.48
C LEU A 175 -13.59 -3.17 4.04
N ASP A 176 -13.55 -1.88 4.39
CA ASP A 176 -14.52 -0.91 3.88
C ASP A 176 -14.20 -0.48 2.43
N TYR A 177 -13.00 -0.83 1.93
CA TYR A 177 -12.46 -0.41 0.64
C TYR A 177 -12.04 -1.59 -0.25
N LEU A 178 -11.77 -2.75 0.33
CA LEU A 178 -11.30 -3.96 -0.35
C LEU A 178 -12.42 -5.00 -0.41
N SER A 179 -12.67 -5.53 -1.60
CA SER A 179 -13.49 -6.73 -1.77
C SER A 179 -12.61 -7.96 -1.60
N ILE A 180 -13.03 -8.87 -0.73
CA ILE A 180 -12.40 -10.20 -0.62
C ILE A 180 -12.82 -11.01 -1.85
N PRO A 181 -11.87 -11.59 -2.64
CA PRO A 181 -12.18 -12.35 -3.84
C PRO A 181 -12.93 -13.67 -3.56
#